data_cc55c7beb34bd027eae78fa1c26a1161
#
_entry.id   cc55c7beb34bd027eae78fa1c26a1161
#
_cell.length_a   1.000
_cell.length_b   1.000
_cell.length_c   1.000
_cell.angle_alpha   90.00
_cell.angle_beta   90.00
_cell.angle_gamma   90.00
#
_symmetry.space_group_name_H-M   'P 1'
#
loop_
_entity.id
_entity.type
_entity.pdbx_description
1 polymer ?
#
loop_
_entity_poly.entity_id
_entity_poly.type
_entity_poly.pdbx_seq_one_letter_code
_entity_poly.pdbx_strand_id
1 'polypeptide(L)'
;HTQFNGHPSEVHTVLLAELDQPEKQALLRRLWTDPESFRPKKTSRDITEAAAKSFATLADGLRKRGPDRAIDVAAWQAHADEVAHFLTQCLFCFFAEDVGLLPGRMFEGLVNNKALTADKLTRGLINLFTVMRNGGLYGNDDIPWFNGGLFRKVNVPELSIMEVTELRN
;
A
#
# COMPACT_ATOMS: atom_id res chain seq x y z
N HIS A 1 6.04 13.81 28.77
CA HIS A 1 5.65 13.30 27.45
C HIS A 1 4.40 14.03 26.97
N THR A 2 4.58 14.98 26.06
CA THR A 2 3.44 15.60 25.39
C THR A 2 3.35 14.97 23.99
N GLN A 3 2.43 14.03 23.81
CA GLN A 3 2.08 13.50 22.49
C GLN A 3 1.05 14.41 21.83
N PHE A 4 1.43 15.09 20.77
CA PHE A 4 0.47 15.74 19.87
C PHE A 4 -0.02 14.71 18.85
N ASN A 5 -1.32 14.47 18.81
CA ASN A 5 -2.06 13.71 17.80
C ASN A 5 -1.64 12.25 17.54
N GLY A 6 -1.49 11.42 18.55
CA GLY A 6 -1.65 9.96 18.45
C GLY A 6 -0.75 9.16 17.48
N HIS A 7 0.09 9.80 16.68
CA HIS A 7 1.04 9.14 15.76
C HIS A 7 2.46 9.63 16.00
N PRO A 8 3.41 8.74 16.32
CA PRO A 8 4.82 9.07 16.45
C PRO A 8 5.50 9.10 15.08
N SER A 9 5.23 10.10 14.26
CA SER A 9 6.01 10.28 13.02
C SER A 9 7.40 10.88 13.28
N GLU A 10 7.53 11.74 14.30
CA GLU A 10 8.83 12.18 14.83
C GLU A 10 8.64 12.48 16.32
N VAL A 11 9.38 11.79 17.20
CA VAL A 11 9.40 12.06 18.63
C VAL A 11 10.66 12.84 18.97
N HIS A 12 10.50 14.11 19.31
CA HIS A 12 11.58 14.92 19.84
C HIS A 12 11.60 14.81 21.36
N THR A 13 12.60 14.14 21.91
CA THR A 13 12.80 14.02 23.35
C THR A 13 13.89 14.99 23.78
N VAL A 14 13.63 15.83 24.79
CA VAL A 14 14.61 16.70 25.44
C VAL A 14 14.66 16.31 26.90
N LEU A 15 15.80 15.84 27.37
CA LEU A 15 16.01 15.55 28.77
C LEU A 15 16.36 16.85 29.53
N LEU A 16 15.98 16.93 30.81
CA LEU A 16 16.31 18.10 31.66
C LEU A 16 17.83 18.36 31.70
N ALA A 17 18.64 17.29 31.69
CA ALA A 17 20.09 17.37 31.65
C ALA A 17 20.69 17.89 30.34
N GLU A 18 19.87 18.03 29.28
CA GLU A 18 20.30 18.50 27.96
C GLU A 18 19.88 19.96 27.71
N LEU A 19 19.27 20.60 28.70
CA LEU A 19 18.77 21.98 28.55
C LEU A 19 19.85 23.04 28.42
N ASP A 20 21.09 22.72 28.77
CA ASP A 20 22.29 23.56 28.56
C ASP A 20 22.79 23.54 27.12
N GLN A 21 22.36 22.55 26.32
CA GLN A 21 22.77 22.42 24.92
C GLN A 21 22.02 23.42 24.03
N PRO A 22 22.76 24.26 23.25
CA PRO A 22 22.13 25.27 22.39
C PRO A 22 21.12 24.72 21.38
N GLU A 23 21.36 23.50 20.88
CA GLU A 23 20.48 22.81 19.92
C GLU A 23 19.11 22.46 20.57
N LYS A 24 19.14 21.98 21.82
CA LYS A 24 17.92 21.65 22.55
C LYS A 24 17.13 22.89 22.94
N GLN A 25 17.84 23.96 23.31
CA GLN A 25 17.23 25.27 23.56
C GLN A 25 16.59 25.85 22.29
N ALA A 26 17.25 25.72 21.13
CA ALA A 26 16.71 26.14 19.85
C ALA A 26 15.45 25.34 19.46
N LEU A 27 15.44 24.02 19.73
CA LEU A 27 14.29 23.16 19.51
C LEU A 27 13.10 23.60 20.38
N LEU A 28 13.32 23.86 21.67
CA LEU A 28 12.27 24.33 22.58
C LEU A 28 11.77 25.74 22.20
N ARG A 29 12.69 26.62 21.79
CA ARG A 29 12.30 27.95 21.30
C ARG A 29 11.43 27.84 20.03
N ARG A 30 11.82 26.97 19.11
CA ARG A 30 11.07 26.73 17.86
C ARG A 30 9.67 26.16 18.14
N LEU A 31 9.50 25.32 19.18
CA LEU A 31 8.19 24.85 19.60
C LEU A 31 7.23 25.99 19.98
N TRP A 32 7.79 27.11 20.50
CA TRP A 32 7.02 28.29 20.94
C TRP A 32 6.82 29.30 19.83
N THR A 33 7.82 29.49 18.97
CA THR A 33 7.83 30.51 17.93
C THR A 33 7.26 30.04 16.60
N ASP A 34 7.39 28.73 16.29
CA ASP A 34 6.94 28.13 15.04
C ASP A 34 6.44 26.68 15.27
N PRO A 35 5.30 26.50 15.99
CA PRO A 35 4.75 25.18 16.27
C PRO A 35 4.33 24.42 15.00
N GLU A 36 3.99 25.14 13.91
CA GLU A 36 3.59 24.54 12.63
C GLU A 36 4.74 23.75 11.99
N SER A 37 6.00 24.12 12.24
CA SER A 37 7.17 23.38 11.74
C SER A 37 7.29 21.96 12.30
N PHE A 38 6.58 21.63 13.38
CA PHE A 38 6.51 20.29 13.98
C PHE A 38 5.32 19.48 13.49
N ARG A 39 4.43 20.05 12.69
CA ARG A 39 3.36 19.29 12.07
C ARG A 39 3.93 18.40 10.97
N PRO A 40 3.52 17.12 10.93
CA PRO A 40 3.89 16.27 9.80
C PRO A 40 3.42 16.93 8.50
N LYS A 41 4.30 16.95 7.50
CA LYS A 41 4.01 17.55 6.17
C LYS A 41 2.79 16.95 5.49
N LYS A 42 2.46 15.69 5.83
CA LYS A 42 1.23 15.01 5.43
C LYS A 42 0.60 14.39 6.67
N THR A 43 -0.69 14.58 6.85
CA THR A 43 -1.45 13.91 7.91
C THR A 43 -1.76 12.48 7.48
N SER A 44 -2.07 11.59 8.45
CA SER A 44 -2.57 10.24 8.13
C SER A 44 -3.80 10.29 7.23
N ARG A 45 -4.64 11.31 7.39
CA ARG A 45 -5.80 11.55 6.53
C ARG A 45 -5.39 11.85 5.09
N ASP A 46 -4.40 12.73 4.88
CA ASP A 46 -3.92 13.08 3.54
C ASP A 46 -3.33 11.88 2.82
N ILE A 47 -2.61 11.01 3.55
CA ILE A 47 -2.04 9.76 3.01
C ILE A 47 -3.16 8.80 2.61
N THR A 48 -4.14 8.60 3.50
CA THR A 48 -5.28 7.73 3.22
C THR A 48 -6.12 8.22 2.05
N GLU A 49 -6.35 9.54 1.95
CA GLU A 49 -7.09 10.14 0.84
C GLU A 49 -6.33 10.00 -0.49
N ALA A 50 -5.01 10.21 -0.49
CA ALA A 50 -4.17 9.99 -1.66
C ALA A 50 -4.20 8.54 -2.11
N ALA A 51 -4.03 7.58 -1.20
CA ALA A 51 -4.10 6.15 -1.49
C ALA A 51 -5.48 5.75 -2.05
N ALA A 52 -6.58 6.22 -1.43
CA ALA A 52 -7.93 5.95 -1.92
C ALA A 52 -8.14 6.48 -3.34
N LYS A 53 -7.61 7.68 -3.64
CA LYS A 53 -7.68 8.26 -4.99
C LYS A 53 -6.89 7.44 -6.01
N SER A 54 -5.69 6.99 -5.69
CA SER A 54 -4.89 6.13 -6.57
C SER A 54 -5.58 4.80 -6.83
N PHE A 55 -6.14 4.17 -5.80
CA PHE A 55 -6.94 2.94 -5.97
C PHE A 55 -8.18 3.15 -6.84
N ALA A 56 -8.89 4.27 -6.68
CA ALA A 56 -10.04 4.61 -7.52
C ALA A 56 -9.63 4.81 -8.98
N THR A 57 -8.50 5.50 -9.23
CA THR A 57 -7.96 5.70 -10.58
C THR A 57 -7.54 4.38 -11.22
N LEU A 58 -6.88 3.51 -10.45
CA LEU A 58 -6.51 2.15 -10.88
C LEU A 58 -7.75 1.32 -11.23
N ALA A 59 -8.76 1.32 -10.38
CA ALA A 59 -10.03 0.62 -10.62
C ALA A 59 -10.72 1.09 -11.90
N ASP A 60 -10.79 2.39 -12.10
CA ASP A 60 -11.37 2.98 -13.32
C ASP A 60 -10.58 2.64 -14.58
N GLY A 61 -9.25 2.67 -14.51
CA GLY A 61 -8.37 2.28 -15.61
C GLY A 61 -8.60 0.83 -16.04
N LEU A 62 -8.57 -0.08 -15.09
CA LEU A 62 -8.79 -1.51 -15.32
C LEU A 62 -10.20 -1.78 -15.86
N ARG A 63 -11.23 -1.15 -15.27
CA ARG A 63 -12.62 -1.34 -15.67
C ARG A 63 -12.91 -0.86 -17.08
N LYS A 64 -12.31 0.25 -17.52
CA LYS A 64 -12.48 0.82 -18.88
C LYS A 64 -11.93 -0.07 -19.99
N ARG A 65 -11.03 -1.00 -19.67
CA ARG A 65 -10.51 -1.96 -20.64
C ARG A 65 -11.38 -3.20 -20.81
N GLY A 66 -12.40 -3.33 -19.98
CA GLY A 66 -13.36 -4.42 -20.08
C GLY A 66 -14.37 -4.26 -21.24
N PRO A 67 -15.28 -5.23 -21.36
CA PRO A 67 -16.35 -5.20 -22.34
C PRO A 67 -17.22 -3.94 -22.22
N ASP A 68 -17.78 -3.48 -23.33
CA ASP A 68 -18.72 -2.37 -23.31
C ASP A 68 -20.03 -2.80 -22.64
N ARG A 69 -20.41 -2.07 -21.59
CA ARG A 69 -21.66 -2.32 -20.87
C ARG A 69 -22.91 -2.22 -21.76
N ALA A 70 -22.87 -1.36 -22.77
CA ALA A 70 -23.98 -1.19 -23.70
C ALA A 70 -24.18 -2.39 -24.62
N ILE A 71 -23.12 -3.20 -24.83
CA ILE A 71 -23.14 -4.38 -25.69
C ILE A 71 -23.43 -5.64 -24.90
N ASP A 72 -22.73 -5.84 -23.77
CA ASP A 72 -22.87 -7.03 -22.93
C ASP A 72 -22.77 -6.68 -21.43
N VAL A 73 -23.92 -6.54 -20.79
CA VAL A 73 -24.04 -6.23 -19.36
C VAL A 73 -23.45 -7.34 -18.49
N ALA A 74 -23.61 -8.61 -18.87
CA ALA A 74 -23.14 -9.74 -18.07
C ALA A 74 -21.60 -9.84 -18.12
N ALA A 75 -21.00 -9.72 -19.30
CA ALA A 75 -19.57 -9.69 -19.44
C ALA A 75 -18.93 -8.48 -18.76
N TRP A 76 -19.57 -7.30 -18.85
CA TRP A 76 -19.15 -6.10 -18.12
C TRP A 76 -19.16 -6.32 -16.61
N GLN A 77 -20.25 -6.89 -16.07
CA GLN A 77 -20.35 -7.18 -14.64
C GLN A 77 -19.27 -8.17 -14.18
N ALA A 78 -19.09 -9.26 -14.93
CA ALA A 78 -18.06 -10.26 -14.62
C ALA A 78 -16.67 -9.65 -14.59
N HIS A 79 -16.35 -8.76 -15.54
CA HIS A 79 -15.06 -8.04 -15.57
C HIS A 79 -14.93 -7.08 -14.38
N ALA A 80 -15.99 -6.35 -14.04
CA ALA A 80 -15.98 -5.45 -12.88
C ALA A 80 -15.74 -6.21 -11.57
N ASP A 81 -16.36 -7.39 -11.41
CA ASP A 81 -16.17 -8.27 -10.25
C ASP A 81 -14.72 -8.81 -10.19
N GLU A 82 -14.10 -9.13 -11.33
CA GLU A 82 -12.70 -9.56 -11.39
C GLU A 82 -11.75 -8.44 -10.99
N VAL A 83 -11.98 -7.22 -11.46
CA VAL A 83 -11.20 -6.04 -11.05
C VAL A 83 -11.34 -5.78 -9.56
N ALA A 84 -12.56 -5.80 -9.03
CA ALA A 84 -12.81 -5.62 -7.60
C ALA A 84 -12.12 -6.69 -6.76
N HIS A 85 -12.17 -7.96 -7.21
CA HIS A 85 -11.49 -9.07 -6.55
C HIS A 85 -9.97 -8.88 -6.52
N PHE A 86 -9.35 -8.52 -7.64
CA PHE A 86 -7.93 -8.22 -7.72
C PHE A 86 -7.51 -7.09 -6.77
N LEU A 87 -8.23 -5.99 -6.77
CA LEU A 87 -7.96 -4.86 -5.88
C LEU A 87 -8.10 -5.24 -4.40
N THR A 88 -9.07 -6.08 -4.07
CA THR A 88 -9.24 -6.61 -2.70
C THR A 88 -8.05 -7.49 -2.31
N GLN A 89 -7.51 -8.29 -3.23
CA GLN A 89 -6.28 -9.07 -2.99
C GLN A 89 -5.08 -8.16 -2.72
N CYS A 90 -4.92 -7.07 -3.49
CA CYS A 90 -3.86 -6.09 -3.25
C CYS A 90 -3.99 -5.41 -1.88
N LEU A 91 -5.19 -4.94 -1.53
CA LEU A 91 -5.46 -4.32 -0.22
C LEU A 91 -5.18 -5.29 0.94
N PHE A 92 -5.56 -6.56 0.78
CA PHE A 92 -5.26 -7.58 1.77
C PHE A 92 -3.74 -7.78 1.93
N CYS A 93 -2.96 -7.76 0.84
CA CYS A 93 -1.52 -7.89 0.92
C CYS A 93 -0.88 -6.74 1.69
N PHE A 94 -1.28 -5.49 1.43
CA PHE A 94 -0.82 -4.35 2.22
C PHE A 94 -1.15 -4.51 3.71
N PHE A 95 -2.40 -4.87 4.02
CA PHE A 95 -2.80 -5.14 5.40
C PHE A 95 -1.99 -6.27 6.03
N ALA A 96 -1.80 -7.39 5.31
CA ALA A 96 -1.10 -8.57 5.82
C ALA A 96 0.37 -8.27 6.12
N GLU A 97 1.01 -7.39 5.37
CA GLU A 97 2.36 -6.89 5.65
C GLU A 97 2.40 -5.99 6.87
N ASP A 98 1.45 -5.06 7.00
CA ASP A 98 1.39 -4.13 8.13
C ASP A 98 1.19 -4.84 9.48
N VAL A 99 0.42 -5.93 9.49
CA VAL A 99 0.18 -6.72 10.71
C VAL A 99 1.15 -7.89 10.88
N GLY A 100 2.14 -8.04 9.98
CA GLY A 100 3.16 -9.07 10.05
C GLY A 100 2.70 -10.49 9.70
N LEU A 101 1.56 -10.63 9.02
CA LEU A 101 1.07 -11.90 8.48
C LEU A 101 1.80 -12.33 7.22
N LEU A 102 2.25 -11.36 6.41
CA LEU A 102 3.07 -11.57 5.23
C LEU A 102 4.49 -11.08 5.55
N PRO A 103 5.50 -11.97 5.55
CA PRO A 103 6.85 -11.60 5.96
C PRO A 103 7.56 -10.70 4.92
N GLY A 104 8.58 -9.97 5.36
CA GLY A 104 9.60 -9.37 4.50
C GLY A 104 9.17 -8.22 3.61
N ARG A 105 7.95 -7.66 3.78
CA ARG A 105 7.39 -6.62 2.87
C ARG A 105 7.53 -7.00 1.40
N MET A 106 7.23 -8.24 1.07
CA MET A 106 7.47 -8.81 -0.26
C MET A 106 6.48 -8.29 -1.30
N PHE A 107 5.24 -8.00 -0.93
CA PHE A 107 4.27 -7.38 -1.83
C PHE A 107 4.67 -5.93 -2.14
N GLU A 108 4.97 -5.14 -1.11
CA GLU A 108 5.47 -3.78 -1.28
C GLU A 108 6.78 -3.76 -2.09
N GLY A 109 7.71 -4.66 -1.78
CA GLY A 109 8.97 -4.82 -2.51
C GLY A 109 8.77 -5.18 -3.98
N LEU A 110 7.79 -6.05 -4.27
CA LEU A 110 7.43 -6.42 -5.65
C LEU A 110 6.82 -5.23 -6.40
N VAL A 111 5.84 -4.55 -5.81
CA VAL A 111 5.14 -3.42 -6.41
C VAL A 111 6.09 -2.24 -6.64
N ASN A 112 6.92 -1.90 -5.66
CA ASN A 112 7.83 -0.75 -5.71
C ASN A 112 9.12 -1.01 -6.51
N ASN A 113 9.35 -2.23 -7.00
CA ASN A 113 10.52 -2.55 -7.81
C ASN A 113 10.44 -1.89 -9.19
N LYS A 114 11.12 -0.76 -9.34
CA LYS A 114 11.16 0.03 -10.58
C LYS A 114 11.86 -0.67 -11.75
N ALA A 115 12.64 -1.75 -11.49
CA ALA A 115 13.27 -2.55 -12.54
C ALA A 115 12.29 -3.51 -13.22
N LEU A 116 11.10 -3.73 -12.64
CA LEU A 116 10.07 -4.58 -13.22
C LEU A 116 9.23 -3.81 -14.24
N THR A 117 9.10 -4.39 -15.43
CA THR A 117 8.09 -3.98 -16.41
C THR A 117 6.68 -4.39 -15.93
N ALA A 118 5.65 -3.79 -16.50
CA ALA A 118 4.25 -4.11 -16.15
C ALA A 118 3.94 -5.62 -16.28
N ASP A 119 4.39 -6.26 -17.36
CA ASP A 119 4.25 -7.72 -17.58
C ASP A 119 4.97 -8.54 -16.48
N LYS A 120 6.20 -8.17 -16.12
CA LYS A 120 6.93 -8.85 -15.05
C LYS A 120 6.27 -8.66 -13.69
N LEU A 121 5.73 -7.48 -13.42
CA LEU A 121 4.98 -7.21 -12.20
C LEU A 121 3.70 -8.06 -12.15
N THR A 122 2.92 -8.10 -13.23
CA THR A 122 1.72 -8.95 -13.34
C THR A 122 2.04 -10.41 -13.03
N ARG A 123 3.11 -10.96 -13.64
CA ARG A 123 3.55 -12.34 -13.34
C ARG A 123 4.01 -12.52 -11.89
N GLY A 124 4.71 -11.53 -11.34
CA GLY A 124 5.12 -11.53 -9.93
C GLY A 124 3.93 -11.59 -8.97
N LEU A 125 2.88 -10.80 -9.25
CA LEU A 125 1.64 -10.81 -8.48
C LEU A 125 0.90 -12.14 -8.60
N ILE A 126 0.80 -12.72 -9.80
CA ILE A 126 0.22 -14.07 -10.01
C ILE A 126 0.97 -15.11 -9.17
N ASN A 127 2.31 -15.07 -9.19
CA ASN A 127 3.13 -16.00 -8.42
C ASN A 127 2.90 -15.83 -6.91
N LEU A 128 2.97 -14.60 -6.40
CA LEU A 128 2.75 -14.31 -4.97
C LEU A 128 1.36 -14.78 -4.52
N PHE A 129 0.29 -14.42 -5.24
CA PHE A 129 -1.07 -14.83 -4.90
C PHE A 129 -1.27 -16.36 -4.99
N THR A 130 -0.56 -17.03 -5.91
CA THR A 130 -0.58 -18.49 -6.01
C THR A 130 0.09 -19.14 -4.80
N VAL A 131 1.21 -18.59 -4.34
CA VAL A 131 1.87 -19.08 -3.11
C VAL A 131 1.00 -18.79 -1.89
N MET A 132 0.37 -17.62 -1.79
CA MET A 132 -0.58 -17.31 -0.71
C MET A 132 -1.78 -18.26 -0.69
N ARG A 133 -2.24 -18.72 -1.87
CA ARG A 133 -3.31 -19.72 -1.98
C ARG A 133 -2.90 -21.10 -1.51
N ASN A 134 -1.68 -21.51 -1.79
CA ASN A 134 -1.24 -22.90 -1.59
C ASN A 134 -0.36 -23.07 -0.34
N GLY A 135 0.22 -21.98 0.17
CA GLY A 135 1.38 -21.99 1.05
C GLY A 135 2.66 -22.33 0.29
N GLY A 136 3.80 -22.07 0.88
CA GLY A 136 5.10 -22.47 0.34
C GLY A 136 6.10 -21.32 0.22
N LEU A 137 7.19 -21.55 -0.51
CA LEU A 137 8.30 -20.61 -0.62
C LEU A 137 8.02 -19.54 -1.67
N TYR A 138 8.26 -18.29 -1.29
CA TYR A 138 8.37 -17.15 -2.20
C TYR A 138 9.72 -16.48 -1.98
N GLY A 139 10.61 -16.58 -2.95
CA GLY A 139 12.02 -16.25 -2.73
C GLY A 139 12.66 -17.15 -1.68
N ASN A 140 13.10 -16.57 -0.58
CA ASN A 140 13.69 -17.28 0.55
C ASN A 140 12.75 -17.39 1.77
N ASP A 141 11.56 -16.82 1.68
CA ASP A 141 10.60 -16.75 2.79
C ASP A 141 9.50 -17.80 2.63
N ASP A 142 9.14 -18.44 3.74
CA ASP A 142 8.02 -19.37 3.80
C ASP A 142 6.73 -18.58 4.06
N ILE A 143 5.80 -18.66 3.09
CA ILE A 143 4.49 -18.00 3.18
C ILE A 143 3.48 -19.02 3.69
N PRO A 144 2.79 -18.73 4.80
CA PRO A 144 1.73 -19.59 5.28
C PRO A 144 0.57 -19.64 4.28
N TRP A 145 -0.15 -20.74 4.28
CA TRP A 145 -1.41 -20.85 3.56
C TRP A 145 -2.46 -19.89 4.13
N PHE A 146 -2.96 -18.99 3.30
CA PHE A 146 -4.02 -18.07 3.68
C PHE A 146 -5.39 -18.73 3.49
N ASN A 147 -5.93 -19.23 4.60
CA ASN A 147 -7.24 -19.89 4.62
C ASN A 147 -8.37 -18.87 4.47
N GLY A 148 -8.71 -18.56 3.24
CA GLY A 148 -9.83 -17.69 2.94
C GLY A 148 -10.23 -17.80 1.48
N GLY A 149 -11.47 -17.50 1.13
CA GLY A 149 -11.95 -17.51 -0.24
C GLY A 149 -11.23 -16.52 -1.17
N LEU A 150 -10.51 -15.53 -0.59
CA LEU A 150 -9.92 -14.42 -1.32
C LEU A 150 -8.87 -14.86 -2.36
N PHE A 151 -7.99 -15.79 -2.02
CA PHE A 151 -6.94 -16.27 -2.94
C PHE A 151 -7.33 -17.57 -3.68
N ARG A 152 -8.55 -18.11 -3.47
CA ARG A 152 -9.00 -19.30 -4.20
C ARG A 152 -8.97 -19.08 -5.71
N LYS A 153 -9.38 -17.91 -6.18
CA LYS A 153 -9.26 -17.48 -7.57
C LYS A 153 -8.10 -16.48 -7.67
N VAL A 154 -7.09 -16.83 -8.43
CA VAL A 154 -5.99 -15.93 -8.79
C VAL A 154 -6.23 -15.46 -10.21
N ASN A 155 -6.67 -14.21 -10.34
CA ASN A 155 -6.88 -13.57 -11.64
C ASN A 155 -6.35 -12.13 -11.55
N VAL A 156 -5.12 -11.95 -12.01
CA VAL A 156 -4.46 -10.65 -12.04
C VAL A 156 -4.61 -10.11 -13.46
N PRO A 157 -5.26 -8.95 -13.64
CA PRO A 157 -5.37 -8.34 -14.96
C PRO A 157 -4.00 -7.94 -15.48
N GLU A 158 -3.81 -7.94 -16.78
CA GLU A 158 -2.61 -7.34 -17.40
C GLU A 158 -2.56 -5.86 -17.01
N LEU A 159 -1.47 -5.44 -16.37
CA LEU A 159 -1.30 -4.07 -15.96
C LEU A 159 -0.63 -3.24 -17.05
N SER A 160 -1.13 -2.04 -17.29
CA SER A 160 -0.45 -1.01 -18.08
C SER A 160 0.57 -0.25 -17.22
N ILE A 161 1.46 0.50 -17.86
CA ILE A 161 2.44 1.36 -17.15
C ILE A 161 1.75 2.38 -16.24
N MET A 162 0.60 2.93 -16.67
CA MET A 162 -0.17 3.88 -15.86
C MET A 162 -0.74 3.20 -14.61
N GLU A 163 -1.33 2.02 -14.76
CA GLU A 163 -1.89 1.25 -13.64
C GLU A 163 -0.83 0.79 -12.64
N VAL A 164 0.36 0.43 -13.13
CA VAL A 164 1.52 0.15 -12.27
C VAL A 164 1.93 1.38 -11.48
N THR A 165 1.86 2.56 -12.08
CA THR A 165 2.19 3.82 -11.40
C THR A 165 1.18 4.11 -10.29
N GLU A 166 -0.12 3.92 -10.55
CA GLU A 166 -1.17 4.10 -9.54
C GLU A 166 -1.07 3.09 -8.38
N LEU A 167 -0.69 1.85 -8.68
CA LEU A 167 -0.49 0.82 -7.66
C LEU A 167 0.72 1.13 -6.74
N ARG A 168 1.70 1.92 -7.22
CA ARG A 168 2.90 2.33 -6.49
C ARG A 168 2.71 3.59 -5.62
N ASN A 169 1.66 4.36 -5.85
CA ASN A 169 1.36 5.61 -5.13
C ASN A 169 0.62 5.35 -3.81
#